data_732c2e742e8145f8e3b1cb6594123656
#
_entry.id   732c2e742e8145f8e3b1cb6594123656
#
_cell.length_a   1.000
_cell.length_b   1.000
_cell.length_c   1.000
_cell.angle_alpha   90.00
_cell.angle_beta   90.00
_cell.angle_gamma   90.00
#
_symmetry.space_group_name_H-M   'P 1'
#
loop_
_entity.id
_entity.type
_entity.pdbx_description
1 polymer ?
#
loop_
_entity_poly.entity_id
_entity_poly.type
_entity_poly.pdbx_seq_one_letter_code
_entity_poly.pdbx_strand_id
1 'polypeptide(L)'
;MNKIKRVLFVCLGNTARSPVAEYLARYYTKEMGVDLFFDSCGFINAFDYIQAESREYLDKKGIKHRDFVPKIISRRLLENQDLILTMEREHSNEIKSNFRNVKNIQKKTFTLKEFNGESQDIDIVDPYYTSDETYREVLKIIDTQVELAIKKIISMNKSKE
;
A
#
# COMPACT_ATOMS: atom_id res chain seq x y z
N MET A 1 -18.74 5.57 2.69
CA MET A 1 -17.42 6.21 2.91
C MET A 1 -17.43 7.64 2.39
N ASN A 2 -16.77 8.53 3.10
CA ASN A 2 -16.50 9.88 2.61
C ASN A 2 -15.45 9.81 1.48
N LYS A 3 -15.14 10.97 0.88
CA LYS A 3 -14.06 11.04 -0.11
C LYS A 3 -12.76 10.49 0.47
N ILE A 4 -12.03 9.74 -0.33
CA ILE A 4 -10.73 9.18 0.03
C ILE A 4 -9.65 10.17 -0.40
N LYS A 5 -8.91 10.68 0.57
CA LYS A 5 -7.79 11.59 0.34
C LYS A 5 -6.47 11.03 0.83
N ARG A 6 -6.51 10.24 1.90
CA ARG A 6 -5.31 9.66 2.53
C ARG A 6 -5.38 8.16 2.50
N VAL A 7 -4.37 7.55 1.92
CA VAL A 7 -4.27 6.09 1.74
C VAL A 7 -2.98 5.58 2.37
N LEU A 8 -3.10 4.52 3.15
CA LEU A 8 -1.97 3.86 3.79
C LEU A 8 -1.79 2.46 3.20
N PHE A 9 -0.58 2.14 2.76
CA PHE A 9 -0.22 0.79 2.34
C PHE A 9 0.52 0.08 3.48
N VAL A 10 0.16 -1.16 3.75
CA VAL A 10 0.71 -1.92 4.88
C VAL A 10 1.22 -3.29 4.42
N CYS A 11 2.45 -3.61 4.79
CA CYS A 11 3.00 -4.95 4.66
C CYS A 11 3.70 -5.35 5.96
N LEU A 12 4.45 -6.46 5.96
CA LEU A 12 5.08 -6.94 7.20
C LEU A 12 6.18 -6.00 7.69
N GLY A 13 7.16 -5.70 6.84
CA GLY A 13 8.39 -4.99 7.25
C GLY A 13 8.56 -3.59 6.71
N ASN A 14 7.66 -3.12 5.86
CA ASN A 14 7.73 -1.79 5.22
C ASN A 14 9.05 -1.56 4.47
N THR A 15 9.59 -2.60 3.85
CA THR A 15 10.86 -2.50 3.10
C THR A 15 10.83 -3.11 1.71
N ALA A 16 9.77 -3.86 1.37
CA ALA A 16 9.66 -4.50 0.05
C ALA A 16 8.39 -4.07 -0.70
N ARG A 17 7.23 -4.45 -0.20
CA ARG A 17 5.94 -4.30 -0.91
C ARG A 17 5.29 -2.94 -0.72
N SER A 18 5.04 -2.54 0.53
CA SER A 18 4.31 -1.31 0.82
C SER A 18 5.06 -0.04 0.42
N PRO A 19 6.41 0.04 0.51
CA PRO A 19 7.11 1.22 0.01
C PRO A 19 6.96 1.39 -1.50
N VAL A 20 7.04 0.28 -2.26
CA VAL A 20 6.84 0.33 -3.71
C VAL A 20 5.43 0.79 -4.04
N ALA A 21 4.42 0.24 -3.33
CA ALA A 21 3.03 0.68 -3.51
C ALA A 21 2.86 2.18 -3.25
N GLU A 22 3.45 2.69 -2.17
CA GLU A 22 3.40 4.12 -1.83
C GLU A 22 3.97 4.99 -2.95
N TYR A 23 5.17 4.68 -3.42
CA TYR A 23 5.84 5.50 -4.44
C TYR A 23 5.21 5.37 -5.82
N LEU A 24 4.72 4.18 -6.18
CA LEU A 24 3.96 4.00 -7.41
C LEU A 24 2.66 4.80 -7.38
N ALA A 25 1.96 4.79 -6.25
CA ALA A 25 0.72 5.56 -6.09
C ALA A 25 0.98 7.06 -6.26
N ARG A 26 2.04 7.57 -5.66
CA ARG A 26 2.44 8.98 -5.84
C ARG A 26 2.77 9.29 -7.30
N TYR A 27 3.45 8.39 -7.96
CA TYR A 27 3.79 8.52 -9.38
C TYR A 27 2.53 8.59 -10.25
N TYR A 28 1.61 7.65 -10.08
CA TYR A 28 0.38 7.59 -10.88
C TYR A 28 -0.52 8.81 -10.64
N THR A 29 -0.70 9.22 -9.39
CA THR A 29 -1.55 10.39 -9.10
C THR A 29 -0.96 11.68 -9.63
N LYS A 30 0.36 11.83 -9.62
CA LYS A 30 1.04 12.97 -10.23
C LYS A 30 0.81 12.99 -11.74
N GLU A 31 0.95 11.85 -12.40
CA GLU A 31 0.69 11.71 -13.85
C GLU A 31 -0.75 12.02 -14.20
N MET A 32 -1.70 11.66 -13.33
CA MET A 32 -3.13 11.89 -13.55
C MET A 32 -3.60 13.26 -13.08
N GLY A 33 -2.74 14.06 -12.46
CA GLY A 33 -3.10 15.40 -11.96
C GLY A 33 -4.10 15.37 -10.80
N VAL A 34 -4.00 14.37 -9.91
CA VAL A 34 -4.91 14.19 -8.79
C VAL A 34 -4.18 14.34 -7.47
N ASP A 35 -4.78 15.05 -6.52
CA ASP A 35 -4.23 15.25 -5.18
C ASP A 35 -4.71 14.19 -4.21
N LEU A 36 -3.87 13.18 -3.97
CA LEU A 36 -4.06 12.18 -2.93
C LEU A 36 -2.76 12.08 -2.13
N PHE A 37 -2.88 11.72 -0.86
CA PHE A 37 -1.74 11.56 0.04
C PHE A 37 -1.53 10.08 0.37
N PHE A 38 -0.30 9.63 0.21
CA PHE A 38 0.06 8.23 0.43
C PHE A 38 1.14 8.10 1.49
N ASP A 39 1.02 7.03 2.26
CA ASP A 39 2.02 6.64 3.24
C ASP A 39 2.10 5.12 3.27
N SER A 40 3.07 4.58 3.99
CA SER A 40 3.20 3.14 4.18
C SER A 40 3.80 2.82 5.54
N CYS A 41 3.54 1.61 6.04
CA CYS A 41 4.08 1.14 7.30
C CYS A 41 4.15 -0.39 7.32
N GLY A 42 4.80 -0.92 8.34
CA GLY A 42 4.88 -2.35 8.60
C GLY A 42 4.59 -2.68 10.05
N PHE A 43 4.58 -3.96 10.38
CA PHE A 43 4.34 -4.45 11.74
C PHE A 43 5.65 -4.64 12.51
N ILE A 44 6.75 -4.88 11.80
CA ILE A 44 8.06 -5.14 12.41
C ILE A 44 9.12 -4.23 11.78
N ASN A 45 10.19 -4.01 12.51
CA ASN A 45 11.36 -3.30 12.02
C ASN A 45 12.33 -4.31 11.40
N ALA A 46 12.18 -4.54 10.08
CA ALA A 46 12.97 -5.55 9.36
C ALA A 46 14.33 -5.00 8.91
N PHE A 47 14.31 -3.88 8.19
CA PHE A 47 15.51 -3.20 7.69
C PHE A 47 15.32 -1.70 7.82
N ASP A 48 16.42 -0.94 7.74
CA ASP A 48 16.36 0.53 7.82
C ASP A 48 16.19 1.19 6.44
N TYR A 49 16.02 0.39 5.40
CA TYR A 49 16.00 0.87 4.00
C TYR A 49 15.10 -0.02 3.15
N ILE A 50 14.71 0.49 1.99
CA ILE A 50 13.98 -0.30 0.99
C ILE A 50 14.93 -1.37 0.44
N GLN A 51 14.45 -2.61 0.29
CA GLN A 51 15.23 -3.71 -0.26
C GLN A 51 15.73 -3.41 -1.69
N ALA A 52 16.89 -3.95 -2.03
CA ALA A 52 17.58 -3.62 -3.28
C ALA A 52 16.71 -3.81 -4.54
N GLU A 53 16.01 -4.93 -4.63
CA GLU A 53 15.17 -5.24 -5.79
C GLU A 53 14.02 -4.25 -5.94
N SER A 54 13.46 -3.82 -4.81
CA SER A 54 12.41 -2.79 -4.79
C SER A 54 12.94 -1.43 -5.21
N ARG A 55 14.13 -1.06 -4.74
CA ARG A 55 14.79 0.17 -5.17
C ARG A 55 15.04 0.17 -6.68
N GLU A 56 15.55 -0.94 -7.20
CA GLU A 56 15.81 -1.09 -8.63
C GLU A 56 14.54 -0.90 -9.46
N TYR A 57 13.44 -1.46 -9.01
CA TYR A 57 12.15 -1.32 -9.70
C TYR A 57 11.74 0.15 -9.79
N LEU A 58 11.83 0.88 -8.67
CA LEU A 58 11.51 2.30 -8.64
C LEU A 58 12.49 3.14 -9.48
N ASP A 59 13.78 2.82 -9.40
CA ASP A 59 14.82 3.51 -10.17
C ASP A 59 14.59 3.40 -11.67
N LYS A 60 14.20 2.23 -12.16
CA LYS A 60 13.89 2.00 -13.58
C LYS A 60 12.71 2.84 -14.08
N LYS A 61 11.80 3.20 -13.19
CA LYS A 61 10.68 4.09 -13.50
C LYS A 61 11.02 5.57 -13.32
N GLY A 62 12.23 5.88 -12.89
CA GLY A 62 12.65 7.26 -12.62
C GLY A 62 12.03 7.83 -11.33
N ILE A 63 11.58 6.98 -10.43
CA ILE A 63 10.94 7.39 -9.18
C ILE A 63 12.00 7.52 -8.09
N LYS A 64 12.09 8.72 -7.52
CA LYS A 64 13.03 9.01 -6.41
C LYS A 64 12.44 8.49 -5.10
N HIS A 65 13.28 7.84 -4.29
CA HIS A 65 12.85 7.23 -3.02
C HIS A 65 13.84 7.50 -1.87
N ARG A 66 14.75 8.44 -2.07
CA ARG A 66 15.84 8.74 -1.13
C ARG A 66 15.37 9.10 0.26
N ASP A 67 14.23 9.79 0.36
CA ASP A 67 13.71 10.29 1.63
C ASP A 67 12.89 9.27 2.40
N PHE A 68 12.74 8.07 1.87
CA PHE A 68 11.94 7.04 2.51
C PHE A 68 12.61 6.52 3.79
N VAL A 69 11.83 6.46 4.87
CA VAL A 69 12.24 5.83 6.14
C VAL A 69 11.15 4.84 6.53
N PRO A 70 11.50 3.55 6.74
CA PRO A 70 10.53 2.56 7.20
C PRO A 70 9.91 2.96 8.54
N LYS A 71 8.63 2.69 8.72
CA LYS A 71 7.94 3.01 9.97
C LYS A 71 7.03 1.88 10.42
N ILE A 72 6.79 1.83 11.71
CA ILE A 72 5.93 0.84 12.35
C ILE A 72 4.52 1.39 12.47
N ILE A 73 3.55 0.51 12.27
CA ILE A 73 2.14 0.81 12.42
C ILE A 73 1.85 1.41 13.80
N SER A 74 0.96 2.40 13.85
CA SER A 74 0.51 3.02 15.09
C SER A 74 -0.96 3.39 14.98
N ARG A 75 -1.62 3.51 16.12
CA ARG A 75 -3.00 3.99 16.17
C ARG A 75 -3.16 5.34 15.48
N ARG A 76 -2.28 6.27 15.79
CA ARG A 76 -2.30 7.62 15.22
C ARG A 76 -2.21 7.60 13.70
N LEU A 77 -1.32 6.75 13.17
CA LEU A 77 -1.16 6.60 11.73
C LEU A 77 -2.45 6.09 11.09
N LEU A 78 -3.09 5.09 11.70
CA LEU A 78 -4.34 4.52 11.19
C LEU A 78 -5.51 5.50 11.29
N GLU A 79 -5.58 6.29 12.37
CA GLU A 79 -6.65 7.27 12.55
C GLU A 79 -6.65 8.35 11.45
N ASN A 80 -5.48 8.68 10.94
CA ASN A 80 -5.32 9.71 9.92
C ASN A 80 -5.69 9.26 8.51
N GLN A 81 -5.98 7.99 8.30
CA GLN A 81 -6.22 7.45 6.96
C GLN A 81 -7.70 7.36 6.63
N ASP A 82 -8.03 7.60 5.36
CA ASP A 82 -9.37 7.35 4.82
C ASP A 82 -9.49 5.91 4.31
N LEU A 83 -8.38 5.31 3.89
CA LEU A 83 -8.32 3.98 3.33
C LEU A 83 -7.00 3.31 3.72
N ILE A 84 -7.08 2.06 4.15
CA ILE A 84 -5.93 1.24 4.52
C ILE A 84 -5.92 0.01 3.62
N LEU A 85 -4.82 -0.17 2.88
CA LEU A 85 -4.66 -1.25 1.91
C LEU A 85 -3.48 -2.12 2.32
N THR A 86 -3.77 -3.37 2.71
CA THR A 86 -2.75 -4.32 3.14
C THR A 86 -2.34 -5.24 2.00
N MET A 87 -1.20 -5.87 2.14
CA MET A 87 -0.71 -6.82 1.14
C MET A 87 -1.27 -8.23 1.34
N GLU A 88 -1.67 -8.58 2.57
CA GLU A 88 -2.17 -9.91 2.88
C GLU A 88 -3.38 -9.83 3.80
N ARG A 89 -4.24 -10.84 3.71
CA ARG A 89 -5.43 -10.97 4.58
C ARG A 89 -5.06 -10.94 6.06
N GLU A 90 -3.97 -11.61 6.40
CA GLU A 90 -3.48 -11.66 7.78
C GLU A 90 -3.21 -10.25 8.33
N HIS A 91 -2.61 -9.38 7.53
CA HIS A 91 -2.35 -7.99 7.90
C HIS A 91 -3.65 -7.23 8.19
N SER A 92 -4.66 -7.40 7.33
CA SER A 92 -5.97 -6.77 7.54
C SER A 92 -6.63 -7.26 8.83
N ASN A 93 -6.58 -8.56 9.07
CA ASN A 93 -7.16 -9.16 10.28
C ASN A 93 -6.46 -8.66 11.54
N GLU A 94 -5.14 -8.55 11.51
CA GLU A 94 -4.36 -8.03 12.63
C GLU A 94 -4.70 -6.57 12.94
N ILE A 95 -4.83 -5.74 11.92
CA ILE A 95 -5.24 -4.35 12.10
C ILE A 95 -6.64 -4.26 12.71
N LYS A 96 -7.60 -4.99 12.15
CA LYS A 96 -8.98 -4.96 12.63
C LYS A 96 -9.11 -5.49 14.05
N SER A 97 -8.28 -6.45 14.43
CA SER A 97 -8.28 -7.07 15.75
C SER A 97 -7.61 -6.19 16.80
N ASN A 98 -6.42 -5.66 16.48
CA ASN A 98 -5.57 -4.95 17.44
C ASN A 98 -5.90 -3.46 17.56
N PHE A 99 -6.59 -2.89 16.59
CA PHE A 99 -6.91 -1.46 16.56
C PHE A 99 -8.41 -1.19 16.45
N ARG A 100 -9.21 -1.98 17.19
CA ARG A 100 -10.68 -1.88 17.18
C ARG A 100 -11.20 -0.48 17.51
N ASN A 101 -10.45 0.26 18.32
CA ASN A 101 -10.86 1.59 18.78
C ASN A 101 -10.61 2.69 17.74
N VAL A 102 -9.94 2.37 16.65
CA VAL A 102 -9.76 3.31 15.55
C VAL A 102 -11.09 3.41 14.79
N LYS A 103 -11.57 4.64 14.61
CA LYS A 103 -12.85 4.89 13.95
C LYS A 103 -12.87 4.31 12.54
N ASN A 104 -13.93 3.56 12.24
CA ASN A 104 -14.17 2.95 10.92
C ASN A 104 -13.11 1.94 10.49
N ILE A 105 -12.31 1.39 11.41
CA ILE A 105 -11.22 0.48 11.05
C ILE A 105 -11.73 -0.73 10.25
N GLN A 106 -12.90 -1.26 10.59
CA GLN A 106 -13.48 -2.40 9.88
C GLN A 106 -13.91 -2.06 8.46
N LYS A 107 -14.35 -0.81 8.24
CA LYS A 107 -14.90 -0.35 6.96
C LYS A 107 -13.86 0.22 6.01
N LYS A 108 -12.71 0.65 6.53
CA LYS A 108 -11.67 1.30 5.72
C LYS A 108 -10.43 0.44 5.48
N THR A 109 -10.42 -0.81 5.97
CA THR A 109 -9.28 -1.72 5.84
C THR A 109 -9.62 -2.89 4.92
N PHE A 110 -8.84 -3.02 3.84
CA PHE A 110 -8.96 -4.07 2.83
C PHE A 110 -7.58 -4.55 2.44
N THR A 111 -7.46 -5.75 1.88
CA THR A 111 -6.26 -6.03 1.11
C THR A 111 -6.34 -5.21 -0.19
N LEU A 112 -5.20 -4.94 -0.79
CA LEU A 112 -5.14 -4.20 -2.06
C LEU A 112 -5.99 -4.88 -3.14
N LYS A 113 -5.88 -6.20 -3.24
CA LYS A 113 -6.65 -6.98 -4.22
C LYS A 113 -8.14 -6.99 -3.90
N GLU A 114 -8.53 -7.12 -2.62
CA GLU A 114 -9.95 -7.03 -2.22
C GLU A 114 -10.56 -5.68 -2.61
N PHE A 115 -9.82 -4.61 -2.36
CA PHE A 115 -10.31 -3.27 -2.72
C PHE A 115 -10.60 -3.19 -4.22
N ASN A 116 -9.82 -3.86 -5.04
CA ASN A 116 -9.99 -3.91 -6.50
C ASN A 116 -11.04 -4.92 -6.97
N GLY A 117 -11.73 -5.58 -6.04
CA GLY A 117 -12.86 -6.47 -6.36
C GLY A 117 -12.51 -7.95 -6.41
N GLU A 118 -11.29 -8.36 -6.08
CA GLU A 118 -10.94 -9.78 -6.02
C GLU A 118 -11.46 -10.41 -4.74
N SER A 119 -11.99 -11.63 -4.82
CA SER A 119 -12.53 -12.37 -3.68
C SER A 119 -11.74 -13.62 -3.34
N GLN A 120 -10.89 -14.06 -4.26
CA GLN A 120 -10.00 -15.21 -4.10
C GLN A 120 -8.57 -14.77 -4.38
N ASP A 121 -7.59 -15.49 -3.80
CA ASP A 121 -6.17 -15.17 -4.00
C ASP A 121 -5.86 -13.69 -3.74
N ILE A 122 -6.32 -13.21 -2.60
CA ILE A 122 -6.26 -11.79 -2.26
C ILE A 122 -4.93 -11.36 -1.64
N ASP A 123 -4.00 -12.28 -1.44
CA ASP A 123 -2.69 -12.00 -0.89
C ASP A 123 -1.69 -11.64 -1.99
N ILE A 124 -0.79 -10.70 -1.69
CA ILE A 124 0.41 -10.45 -2.47
C ILE A 124 1.57 -10.94 -1.63
N VAL A 125 2.18 -12.04 -2.05
CA VAL A 125 3.19 -12.76 -1.26
C VAL A 125 4.42 -11.89 -0.95
N ASP A 126 5.08 -12.18 0.17
CA ASP A 126 6.34 -11.54 0.52
C ASP A 126 7.46 -12.07 -0.40
N PRO A 127 8.12 -11.19 -1.18
CA PRO A 127 9.15 -11.64 -2.10
C PRO A 127 10.52 -11.88 -1.44
N TYR A 128 10.65 -11.60 -0.14
CA TYR A 128 11.93 -11.76 0.55
C TYR A 128 12.40 -13.22 0.49
N TYR A 129 13.66 -13.44 0.18
CA TYR A 129 14.28 -14.75 -0.06
C TYR A 129 13.76 -15.50 -1.28
N THR A 130 13.08 -14.86 -2.19
CA THR A 130 12.72 -15.45 -3.48
C THR A 130 13.80 -15.13 -4.53
N SER A 131 13.69 -15.72 -5.73
CA SER A 131 14.55 -15.37 -6.84
C SER A 131 14.29 -13.93 -7.31
N ASP A 132 15.26 -13.32 -7.98
CA ASP A 132 15.07 -11.99 -8.57
C ASP A 132 13.89 -11.94 -9.52
N GLU A 133 13.67 -13.01 -10.28
CA GLU A 133 12.55 -13.12 -11.20
C GLU A 133 11.21 -13.09 -10.44
N THR A 134 11.07 -13.91 -9.40
CA THR A 134 9.87 -13.96 -8.57
C THR A 134 9.64 -12.61 -7.88
N TYR A 135 10.69 -12.03 -7.36
CA TYR A 135 10.61 -10.71 -6.71
C TYR A 135 10.04 -9.67 -7.68
N ARG A 136 10.57 -9.61 -8.89
CA ARG A 136 10.09 -8.66 -9.90
C ARG A 136 8.64 -8.92 -10.30
N GLU A 137 8.22 -10.19 -10.38
CA GLU A 137 6.83 -10.52 -10.67
C GLU A 137 5.89 -10.01 -9.58
N VAL A 138 6.29 -10.15 -8.31
CA VAL A 138 5.52 -9.61 -7.19
C VAL A 138 5.39 -8.09 -7.31
N LEU A 139 6.47 -7.40 -7.64
CA LEU A 139 6.44 -5.94 -7.82
C LEU A 139 5.56 -5.50 -8.98
N LYS A 140 5.52 -6.28 -10.07
CA LYS A 140 4.60 -6.03 -11.19
C LYS A 140 3.14 -6.19 -10.78
N ILE A 141 2.84 -7.18 -9.95
CA ILE A 141 1.49 -7.38 -9.40
C ILE A 141 1.10 -6.14 -8.59
N ILE A 142 1.98 -5.67 -7.71
CA ILE A 142 1.76 -4.47 -6.92
C ILE A 142 1.50 -3.27 -7.82
N ASP A 143 2.32 -3.10 -8.85
CA ASP A 143 2.20 -2.00 -9.81
C ASP A 143 0.81 -1.98 -10.45
N THR A 144 0.39 -3.10 -11.00
CA THR A 144 -0.93 -3.25 -11.63
C THR A 144 -2.05 -2.98 -10.63
N GLN A 145 -1.97 -3.54 -9.44
CA GLN A 145 -3.00 -3.39 -8.41
C GLN A 145 -3.10 -1.96 -7.90
N VAL A 146 -1.96 -1.29 -7.74
CA VAL A 146 -1.93 0.11 -7.31
C VAL A 146 -2.58 1.01 -8.35
N GLU A 147 -2.26 0.83 -9.62
CA GLU A 147 -2.86 1.63 -10.70
C GLU A 147 -4.38 1.46 -10.73
N LEU A 148 -4.87 0.21 -10.61
CA LEU A 148 -6.30 -0.08 -10.53
C LEU A 148 -6.95 0.60 -9.32
N ALA A 149 -6.30 0.52 -8.15
CA ALA A 149 -6.81 1.13 -6.93
C ALA A 149 -6.92 2.65 -7.07
N ILE A 150 -5.93 3.30 -7.66
CA ILE A 150 -5.95 4.75 -7.89
C ILE A 150 -7.14 5.13 -8.79
N LYS A 151 -7.34 4.41 -9.88
CA LYS A 151 -8.45 4.65 -10.79
C LYS A 151 -9.80 4.48 -10.09
N LYS A 152 -9.92 3.45 -9.25
CA LYS A 152 -11.12 3.21 -8.45
C LYS A 152 -11.39 4.34 -7.47
N ILE A 153 -10.36 4.78 -6.74
CA ILE A 153 -10.48 5.90 -5.78
C ILE A 153 -10.95 7.16 -6.50
N ILE A 154 -10.36 7.49 -7.63
CA ILE A 154 -10.74 8.66 -8.42
C ILE A 154 -12.21 8.58 -8.80
N SER A 155 -12.66 7.43 -9.30
CA SER A 155 -14.06 7.19 -9.67
C SER A 155 -15.00 7.33 -8.49
N MET A 156 -14.64 6.73 -7.34
CA MET A 156 -15.43 6.82 -6.11
C MET A 156 -15.54 8.26 -5.63
N ASN A 157 -14.45 9.01 -5.67
CA ASN A 157 -14.43 10.42 -5.24
C ASN A 157 -15.29 11.31 -6.14
N LYS A 158 -15.30 11.06 -7.43
CA LYS A 158 -16.16 11.80 -8.38
C LYS A 158 -17.64 11.62 -8.07
N SER A 159 -18.06 10.42 -7.68
CA SER A 159 -19.45 10.14 -7.34
C SER A 159 -19.90 10.81 -6.05
N LYS A 160 -18.98 11.40 -5.28
CA LYS A 160 -19.25 12.13 -4.04
C LYS A 160 -19.25 13.66 -4.21
N GLU A 161 -19.07 14.16 -5.42
CA GLU A 161 -19.11 15.59 -5.73
C GLU A 161 -20.53 16.13 -5.90
#